data_62ca251ac5e554344662a75c49096bae
#
_entry.id   62ca251ac5e554344662a75c49096bae
#
_cell.length_a   1.000
_cell.length_b   1.000
_cell.length_c   1.000
_cell.angle_alpha   90.00
_cell.angle_beta   90.00
_cell.angle_gamma   90.00
#
_symmetry.space_group_name_H-M   'P 1'
#
loop_
_entity.id
_entity.type
_entity.pdbx_description
1 polymer ?
#
loop_
_entity_poly.entity_id
_entity_poly.type
_entity_poly.pdbx_seq_one_letter_code
_entity_poly.pdbx_strand_id
1 'polypeptide(L)'
;MICVFFLEGEEMLEILKDVLVDTLLDSLKILPFLFISYIIIEFIEHKSSEKLEKALSTSGKYSKIIGSILGIIPQCGFSAVAANLFSNRVITMGTLIAVFLSTSDEAIPMLLSSPDKKGELFLILGIKFIIAVIFGTIIDLIFKNKHTAHEHSEEMHEHMHETCKDCDCEHDGIFKASVKHTLKIFAFLFVISFILGLIVEAIGMEDFEKIILSGSIFQPLVTSIIGLIPNCAASVLLTKLYIGGSISLGAVIAGLSTGAGVGAIVLLRTNKNMKENMKILGLVYVIGVFCGIVIDLIMRLI
;
A
#
# COMPACT_ATOMS: atom_id res chain seq x y z
N MET A 1 -25.72 13.44 15.29
CA MET A 1 -25.49 13.50 13.85
C MET A 1 -26.19 14.70 13.17
N ILE A 2 -26.48 15.78 13.82
CA ILE A 2 -27.13 17.01 13.25
C ILE A 2 -26.52 18.33 13.78
N CYS A 3 -25.49 18.32 14.65
CA CYS A 3 -24.89 19.54 15.15
C CYS A 3 -23.87 20.25 14.23
N VAL A 4 -23.43 19.62 13.15
CA VAL A 4 -22.38 20.16 12.25
C VAL A 4 -22.92 21.23 11.27
N PHE A 5 -24.22 21.42 11.17
CA PHE A 5 -24.84 22.32 10.18
C PHE A 5 -25.06 23.76 10.68
N PHE A 6 -24.66 24.12 11.90
CA PHE A 6 -24.88 25.45 12.50
C PHE A 6 -23.59 26.07 13.07
N LEU A 7 -22.43 25.78 12.48
CA LEU A 7 -21.26 26.62 12.77
C LEU A 7 -21.43 27.95 12.03
N GLU A 8 -21.33 29.06 12.76
CA GLU A 8 -21.30 30.40 12.15
C GLU A 8 -20.14 30.44 11.14
N GLY A 9 -20.32 31.15 10.03
CA GLY A 9 -19.36 31.11 8.90
C GLY A 9 -17.92 31.50 9.26
N GLU A 10 -17.69 32.19 10.38
CA GLU A 10 -16.36 32.55 10.90
C GLU A 10 -15.64 31.34 11.51
N GLU A 11 -16.31 30.52 12.33
CA GLU A 11 -15.74 29.30 12.92
C GLU A 11 -15.38 28.26 11.83
N MET A 12 -16.22 28.09 10.82
CA MET A 12 -15.96 27.20 9.72
C MET A 12 -14.75 27.67 8.88
N LEU A 13 -14.52 28.98 8.77
CA LEU A 13 -13.38 29.52 8.06
C LEU A 13 -12.06 29.34 8.84
N GLU A 14 -12.10 29.44 10.17
CA GLU A 14 -10.95 29.15 11.04
C GLU A 14 -10.56 27.67 10.96
N ILE A 15 -11.50 26.76 11.12
CA ILE A 15 -11.27 25.31 10.96
C ILE A 15 -10.65 24.99 9.60
N LEU A 16 -11.19 25.58 8.54
CA LEU A 16 -10.67 25.38 7.19
C LEU A 16 -9.22 25.87 7.04
N LYS A 17 -8.87 27.01 7.65
CA LYS A 17 -7.51 27.54 7.63
C LYS A 17 -6.54 26.67 8.43
N ASP A 18 -6.92 26.25 9.63
CA ASP A 18 -6.07 25.45 10.50
C ASP A 18 -5.79 24.08 9.87
N VAL A 19 -6.82 23.38 9.38
CA VAL A 19 -6.66 22.11 8.65
C VAL A 19 -5.82 22.28 7.38
N LEU A 20 -5.98 23.40 6.67
CA LEU A 20 -5.18 23.67 5.45
C LEU A 20 -3.70 23.87 5.78
N VAL A 21 -3.40 24.67 6.80
CA VAL A 21 -2.02 24.96 7.21
C VAL A 21 -1.34 23.72 7.74
N ASP A 22 -2.00 22.97 8.61
CA ASP A 22 -1.46 21.71 9.15
C ASP A 22 -1.21 20.67 8.04
N THR A 23 -2.19 20.49 7.14
CA THR A 23 -2.03 19.59 6.00
C THR A 23 -0.90 20.02 5.08
N LEU A 24 -0.72 21.32 4.85
CA LEU A 24 0.36 21.83 4.01
C LEU A 24 1.73 21.58 4.65
N LEU A 25 1.87 21.88 5.94
CA LEU A 25 3.12 21.66 6.67
C LEU A 25 3.49 20.18 6.72
N ASP A 26 2.54 19.30 6.98
CA ASP A 26 2.77 17.85 7.01
C ASP A 26 3.13 17.31 5.63
N SER A 27 2.42 17.75 4.59
CA SER A 27 2.72 17.35 3.22
C SER A 27 4.10 17.82 2.76
N LEU A 28 4.52 19.03 3.13
CA LEU A 28 5.86 19.57 2.84
C LEU A 28 6.98 18.76 3.52
N LYS A 29 6.76 18.27 4.75
CA LYS A 29 7.73 17.40 5.44
C LYS A 29 7.94 16.07 4.71
N ILE A 30 6.90 15.55 4.07
CA ILE A 30 6.93 14.27 3.34
C ILE A 30 7.59 14.44 1.96
N LEU A 31 7.49 15.62 1.35
CA LEU A 31 7.92 15.89 -0.03
C LEU A 31 9.37 15.48 -0.34
N PRO A 32 10.41 15.81 0.48
CA PRO A 32 11.78 15.40 0.19
C PRO A 32 11.96 13.87 0.20
N PHE A 33 11.30 13.17 1.13
CA PHE A 33 11.36 11.71 1.19
C PHE A 33 10.66 11.06 -0.01
N LEU A 34 9.54 11.62 -0.41
CA LEU A 34 8.78 11.21 -1.58
C LEU A 34 9.62 11.40 -2.86
N PHE A 35 10.28 12.55 -3.01
CA PHE A 35 11.13 12.85 -4.15
C PHE A 35 12.32 11.90 -4.26
N ILE A 36 13.02 11.65 -3.14
CA ILE A 36 14.14 10.70 -3.11
C ILE A 36 13.65 9.29 -3.48
N SER A 37 12.50 8.86 -2.95
CA SER A 37 11.91 7.57 -3.28
C SER A 37 11.63 7.45 -4.78
N TYR A 38 11.05 8.48 -5.40
CA TYR A 38 10.76 8.46 -6.85
C TYR A 38 12.02 8.51 -7.72
N ILE A 39 13.08 9.22 -7.32
CA ILE A 39 14.37 9.15 -8.03
C ILE A 39 14.94 7.73 -8.02
N ILE A 40 14.91 7.07 -6.86
CA ILE A 40 15.41 5.69 -6.72
C ILE A 40 14.60 4.74 -7.60
N ILE A 41 13.29 4.90 -7.61
CA ILE A 41 12.34 4.10 -8.39
C ILE A 41 12.61 4.25 -9.88
N GLU A 42 12.63 5.48 -10.39
CA GLU A 42 12.86 5.79 -11.80
C GLU A 42 14.23 5.27 -12.28
N PHE A 43 15.24 5.33 -11.40
CA PHE A 43 16.55 4.76 -11.67
C PHE A 43 16.50 3.22 -11.78
N ILE A 44 15.73 2.57 -10.93
CA ILE A 44 15.56 1.10 -10.95
C ILE A 44 14.78 0.68 -12.20
N GLU A 45 13.70 1.36 -12.55
CA GLU A 45 12.88 1.06 -13.73
C GLU A 45 13.68 1.22 -15.02
N HIS A 46 14.40 2.32 -15.15
CA HIS A 46 15.18 2.59 -16.36
C HIS A 46 16.34 1.58 -16.56
N LYS A 47 16.85 0.97 -15.48
CA LYS A 47 18.04 0.10 -15.55
C LYS A 47 17.75 -1.39 -15.40
N SER A 48 16.58 -1.80 -14.94
CA SER A 48 16.38 -3.15 -14.42
C SER A 48 15.00 -3.78 -14.72
N SER A 49 14.19 -3.21 -15.59
CA SER A 49 12.85 -3.73 -15.92
C SER A 49 12.88 -5.24 -16.29
N GLU A 50 13.74 -5.65 -17.24
CA GLU A 50 13.89 -7.06 -17.63
C GLU A 50 14.43 -7.95 -16.50
N LYS A 51 15.33 -7.40 -15.65
CA LYS A 51 15.89 -8.18 -14.52
C LYS A 51 14.86 -8.40 -13.42
N LEU A 52 13.96 -7.45 -13.23
CA LEU A 52 12.88 -7.54 -12.26
C LEU A 52 11.88 -8.62 -12.65
N GLU A 53 11.48 -8.62 -13.90
CA GLU A 53 10.61 -9.65 -14.46
C GLU A 53 11.24 -11.02 -14.34
N LYS A 54 12.52 -11.16 -14.71
CA LYS A 54 13.29 -12.39 -14.60
C LYS A 54 13.47 -12.85 -13.14
N ALA A 55 13.60 -11.93 -12.20
CA ALA A 55 13.69 -12.23 -10.77
C ALA A 55 12.37 -12.76 -10.20
N LEU A 56 11.24 -12.16 -10.60
CA LEU A 56 9.90 -12.62 -10.19
C LEU A 56 9.48 -13.90 -10.89
N SER A 57 9.87 -14.09 -12.16
CA SER A 57 9.55 -15.29 -12.95
C SER A 57 10.39 -16.51 -12.58
N THR A 58 11.48 -16.33 -11.80
CA THR A 58 12.29 -17.47 -11.34
C THR A 58 11.43 -18.40 -10.49
N SER A 59 11.01 -19.51 -11.08
CA SER A 59 10.18 -20.51 -10.43
C SER A 59 10.95 -21.23 -9.32
N GLY A 60 10.43 -21.18 -8.10
CA GLY A 60 11.02 -21.90 -6.97
C GLY A 60 10.75 -21.29 -5.59
N LYS A 61 11.43 -21.81 -4.57
CA LYS A 61 11.33 -21.35 -3.18
C LYS A 61 11.68 -19.87 -2.99
N TYR A 62 12.53 -19.33 -3.86
CA TYR A 62 13.05 -17.96 -3.75
C TYR A 62 12.11 -16.89 -4.30
N SER A 63 11.16 -17.24 -5.16
CA SER A 63 10.21 -16.32 -5.78
C SER A 63 9.39 -15.53 -4.74
N LYS A 64 8.97 -16.15 -3.64
CA LYS A 64 8.24 -15.48 -2.55
C LYS A 64 9.11 -14.50 -1.76
N ILE A 65 10.37 -14.87 -1.50
CA ILE A 65 11.34 -14.01 -0.82
C ILE A 65 11.62 -12.78 -1.69
N ILE A 66 11.89 -12.99 -2.97
CA ILE A 66 12.11 -11.90 -3.93
C ILE A 66 10.85 -11.04 -4.04
N GLY A 67 9.67 -11.64 -4.17
CA GLY A 67 8.39 -10.93 -4.21
C GLY A 67 8.15 -10.10 -2.95
N SER A 68 8.45 -10.66 -1.76
CA SER A 68 8.31 -9.93 -0.50
C SER A 68 9.30 -8.75 -0.38
N ILE A 69 10.52 -8.89 -0.87
CA ILE A 69 11.51 -7.80 -0.91
C ILE A 69 11.05 -6.69 -1.86
N LEU A 70 10.56 -7.07 -3.05
CA LEU A 70 10.08 -6.13 -4.04
C LEU A 70 8.83 -5.38 -3.58
N GLY A 71 7.92 -6.05 -2.86
CA GLY A 71 6.74 -5.41 -2.30
C GLY A 71 7.05 -4.37 -1.20
N ILE A 72 8.18 -4.50 -0.50
CA ILE A 72 8.61 -3.49 0.49
C ILE A 72 9.04 -2.19 -0.18
N ILE A 73 9.52 -2.24 -1.42
CA ILE A 73 9.92 -1.03 -2.15
C ILE A 73 8.67 -0.17 -2.36
N PRO A 74 8.69 1.12 -1.94
CA PRO A 74 7.51 1.98 -1.95
C PRO A 74 7.13 2.40 -3.37
N GLN A 75 6.51 1.49 -4.11
CA GLN A 75 6.06 1.71 -5.48
C GLN A 75 4.90 0.80 -5.85
N CYS A 76 3.77 1.41 -6.23
CA CYS A 76 2.58 0.70 -6.73
C CYS A 76 2.86 -0.13 -8.01
N GLY A 77 3.90 0.20 -8.75
CA GLY A 77 4.29 -0.50 -9.98
C GLY A 77 4.62 -1.97 -9.75
N PHE A 78 5.30 -2.31 -8.65
CA PHE A 78 5.67 -3.71 -8.38
C PHE A 78 4.46 -4.60 -8.11
N SER A 79 3.46 -4.10 -7.39
CA SER A 79 2.20 -4.83 -7.18
C SER A 79 1.41 -5.00 -8.48
N ALA A 80 1.45 -3.99 -9.37
CA ALA A 80 0.81 -4.04 -10.68
C ALA A 80 1.52 -5.05 -11.61
N VAL A 81 2.86 -5.02 -11.67
CA VAL A 81 3.66 -6.00 -12.43
C VAL A 81 3.40 -7.42 -11.92
N ALA A 82 3.42 -7.63 -10.60
CA ALA A 82 3.12 -8.94 -10.03
C ALA A 82 1.71 -9.44 -10.39
N ALA A 83 0.70 -8.56 -10.37
CA ALA A 83 -0.66 -8.88 -10.79
C ALA A 83 -0.75 -9.29 -12.26
N ASN A 84 -0.02 -8.59 -13.13
CA ASN A 84 0.06 -8.91 -14.56
C ASN A 84 0.77 -10.25 -14.80
N LEU A 85 1.93 -10.47 -14.17
CA LEU A 85 2.67 -11.73 -14.26
C LEU A 85 1.83 -12.93 -13.76
N PHE A 86 1.04 -12.72 -12.70
CA PHE A 86 0.11 -13.74 -12.21
C PHE A 86 -1.02 -14.02 -13.22
N SER A 87 -1.60 -13.00 -13.80
CA SER A 87 -2.65 -13.14 -14.81
C SER A 87 -2.17 -13.92 -16.03
N ASN A 88 -0.92 -13.71 -16.43
CA ASN A 88 -0.22 -14.44 -17.49
C ASN A 88 0.37 -15.79 -17.04
N ARG A 89 0.09 -16.22 -15.80
CA ARG A 89 0.54 -17.51 -15.26
C ARG A 89 2.05 -17.67 -15.11
N VAL A 90 2.81 -16.58 -15.08
CA VAL A 90 4.27 -16.58 -14.92
C VAL A 90 4.67 -16.78 -13.46
N ILE A 91 3.91 -16.20 -12.52
CA ILE A 91 4.15 -16.37 -11.08
C ILE A 91 3.01 -17.12 -10.40
N THR A 92 3.30 -17.68 -9.22
CA THR A 92 2.31 -18.42 -8.43
C THR A 92 1.41 -17.49 -7.64
N MET A 93 0.24 -17.99 -7.19
CA MET A 93 -0.66 -17.27 -6.28
C MET A 93 0.04 -16.87 -4.97
N GLY A 94 0.89 -17.74 -4.41
CA GLY A 94 1.63 -17.44 -3.20
C GLY A 94 2.65 -16.32 -3.39
N THR A 95 3.29 -16.23 -4.56
CA THR A 95 4.20 -15.12 -4.90
C THR A 95 3.43 -13.80 -5.01
N LEU A 96 2.29 -13.77 -5.69
CA LEU A 96 1.44 -12.58 -5.80
C LEU A 96 0.99 -12.10 -4.42
N ILE A 97 0.49 -13.02 -3.58
CA ILE A 97 0.03 -12.68 -2.22
C ILE A 97 1.20 -12.19 -1.36
N ALA A 98 2.41 -12.77 -1.51
CA ALA A 98 3.59 -12.28 -0.82
C ALA A 98 3.93 -10.83 -1.21
N VAL A 99 3.84 -10.46 -2.49
CA VAL A 99 4.00 -9.07 -2.94
C VAL A 99 2.93 -8.18 -2.31
N PHE A 100 1.65 -8.56 -2.38
CA PHE A 100 0.55 -7.75 -1.83
C PHE A 100 0.67 -7.53 -0.32
N LEU A 101 0.97 -8.57 0.44
CA LEU A 101 1.13 -8.48 1.90
C LEU A 101 2.31 -7.60 2.32
N SER A 102 3.37 -7.55 1.53
CA SER A 102 4.58 -6.76 1.83
C SER A 102 4.50 -5.31 1.33
N THR A 103 3.58 -4.99 0.41
CA THR A 103 3.42 -3.64 -0.15
C THR A 103 3.19 -2.59 0.96
N SER A 104 3.95 -1.48 0.93
CA SER A 104 3.95 -0.44 1.97
C SER A 104 4.14 0.96 1.39
N ASP A 105 3.65 1.20 0.19
CA ASP A 105 3.82 2.38 -0.65
C ASP A 105 4.13 3.70 0.14
N GLU A 106 3.15 4.52 0.44
CA GLU A 106 3.32 5.83 1.07
C GLU A 106 3.59 5.77 2.58
N ALA A 107 3.39 4.60 3.23
CA ALA A 107 3.66 4.45 4.65
C ALA A 107 5.14 4.68 4.99
N ILE A 108 6.06 4.28 4.11
CA ILE A 108 7.51 4.42 4.32
C ILE A 108 7.93 5.89 4.41
N PRO A 109 7.68 6.76 3.40
CA PRO A 109 8.06 8.16 3.48
C PRO A 109 7.37 8.89 4.64
N MET A 110 6.13 8.55 4.98
CA MET A 110 5.41 9.17 6.11
C MET A 110 6.04 8.83 7.46
N LEU A 111 6.34 7.56 7.71
CA LEU A 111 7.00 7.12 8.95
C LEU A 111 8.44 7.65 9.05
N LEU A 112 9.16 7.77 7.93
CA LEU A 112 10.49 8.38 7.89
C LEU A 112 10.46 9.87 8.24
N SER A 113 9.40 10.59 7.84
CA SER A 113 9.24 12.01 8.15
C SER A 113 8.91 12.28 9.61
N SER A 114 8.44 11.25 10.36
CA SER A 114 8.07 11.33 11.78
C SER A 114 9.24 10.90 12.67
N PRO A 115 9.94 11.83 13.37
CA PRO A 115 11.17 11.52 14.11
C PRO A 115 11.00 10.42 15.16
N ASP A 116 9.85 10.43 15.86
CA ASP A 116 9.54 9.54 16.97
C ASP A 116 9.20 8.12 16.53
N LYS A 117 8.82 7.92 15.26
CA LYS A 117 8.34 6.65 14.71
C LYS A 117 9.32 5.93 13.77
N LYS A 118 10.54 6.46 13.59
CA LYS A 118 11.55 5.86 12.69
C LYS A 118 11.93 4.44 13.05
N GLY A 119 12.03 4.13 14.35
CA GLY A 119 12.32 2.77 14.81
C GLY A 119 11.19 1.78 14.50
N GLU A 120 9.95 2.24 14.55
CA GLU A 120 8.77 1.44 14.29
C GLU A 120 8.61 1.10 12.79
N LEU A 121 9.14 1.94 11.90
CA LEU A 121 9.19 1.65 10.47
C LEU A 121 9.87 0.30 10.18
N PHE A 122 11.08 0.10 10.70
CA PHE A 122 11.82 -1.15 10.49
C PHE A 122 11.10 -2.35 11.11
N LEU A 123 10.43 -2.15 12.24
CA LEU A 123 9.62 -3.17 12.88
C LEU A 123 8.43 -3.56 11.99
N ILE A 124 7.68 -2.58 11.48
CA ILE A 124 6.53 -2.81 10.59
C ILE A 124 6.97 -3.53 9.32
N LEU A 125 8.03 -3.05 8.66
CA LEU A 125 8.54 -3.67 7.44
C LEU A 125 9.05 -5.09 7.68
N GLY A 126 9.76 -5.33 8.78
CA GLY A 126 10.25 -6.65 9.16
C GLY A 126 9.11 -7.63 9.42
N ILE A 127 8.09 -7.22 10.16
CA ILE A 127 6.90 -8.04 10.43
C ILE A 127 6.16 -8.35 9.12
N LYS A 128 5.91 -7.35 8.28
CA LYS A 128 5.24 -7.55 6.98
C LYS A 128 6.02 -8.49 6.06
N PHE A 129 7.34 -8.36 6.03
CA PHE A 129 8.20 -9.28 5.27
C PHE A 129 8.03 -10.73 5.74
N ILE A 130 8.08 -10.95 7.06
CA ILE A 130 7.92 -12.30 7.65
C ILE A 130 6.54 -12.86 7.32
N ILE A 131 5.48 -12.07 7.50
CA ILE A 131 4.10 -12.45 7.16
C ILE A 131 4.00 -12.83 5.67
N ALA A 132 4.54 -12.00 4.79
CA ALA A 132 4.49 -12.21 3.35
C ALA A 132 5.20 -13.52 2.92
N VAL A 133 6.39 -13.79 3.44
CA VAL A 133 7.14 -15.02 3.14
C VAL A 133 6.43 -16.26 3.69
N ILE A 134 5.96 -16.21 4.93
CA ILE A 134 5.28 -17.35 5.57
C ILE A 134 3.99 -17.69 4.83
N PHE A 135 3.09 -16.71 4.70
CA PHE A 135 1.78 -16.96 4.09
C PHE A 135 1.84 -17.19 2.58
N GLY A 136 2.76 -16.51 1.87
CA GLY A 136 3.01 -16.80 0.47
C GLY A 136 3.47 -18.25 0.26
N THR A 137 4.31 -18.78 1.16
CA THR A 137 4.75 -20.17 1.10
C THR A 137 3.62 -21.15 1.46
N ILE A 138 2.84 -20.87 2.51
CA ILE A 138 1.71 -21.70 2.93
C ILE A 138 0.67 -21.80 1.79
N ILE A 139 0.37 -20.68 1.14
CA ILE A 139 -0.61 -20.65 0.05
C ILE A 139 -0.16 -21.50 -1.12
N ASP A 140 1.11 -21.44 -1.52
CA ASP A 140 1.62 -22.29 -2.59
C ASP A 140 1.65 -23.78 -2.22
N LEU A 141 1.81 -24.10 -0.93
CA LEU A 141 1.73 -25.49 -0.46
C LEU A 141 0.29 -26.02 -0.51
N ILE A 142 -0.68 -25.19 -0.12
CA ILE A 142 -2.11 -25.57 -0.09
C ILE A 142 -2.69 -25.62 -1.50
N PHE A 143 -2.40 -24.58 -2.29
CA PHE A 143 -2.91 -24.45 -3.66
C PHE A 143 -1.84 -24.84 -4.66
N LYS A 144 -1.33 -26.07 -4.56
CA LYS A 144 -0.29 -26.65 -5.42
C LYS A 144 -0.70 -26.54 -6.90
N ASN A 145 -0.63 -25.34 -7.45
CA ASN A 145 -0.93 -25.08 -8.85
C ASN A 145 0.16 -25.70 -9.72
N LYS A 146 -0.26 -26.61 -10.60
CA LYS A 146 0.55 -27.09 -11.73
C LYS A 146 0.72 -25.94 -12.74
N HIS A 147 1.44 -24.90 -12.39
CA HIS A 147 1.88 -23.91 -13.34
C HIS A 147 3.29 -24.33 -13.83
N THR A 148 3.31 -25.10 -14.89
CA THR A 148 4.48 -25.22 -15.75
C THR A 148 4.69 -23.87 -16.41
N ALA A 149 5.87 -23.30 -16.22
CA ALA A 149 6.31 -22.12 -16.96
C ALA A 149 6.21 -22.44 -18.47
N HIS A 150 5.26 -21.80 -19.15
CA HIS A 150 5.27 -21.73 -20.60
C HIS A 150 6.09 -20.49 -20.99
N GLU A 151 7.15 -20.76 -21.75
CA GLU A 151 7.92 -19.76 -22.46
C GLU A 151 7.02 -19.07 -23.51
N HIS A 152 6.51 -17.90 -23.20
CA HIS A 152 5.97 -16.95 -24.16
C HIS A 152 6.52 -15.56 -23.81
N SER A 153 7.73 -15.29 -24.31
CA SER A 153 8.46 -14.05 -24.03
C SER A 153 8.17 -12.91 -25.01
N GLU A 154 7.45 -13.13 -26.10
CA GLU A 154 7.29 -12.12 -27.15
C GLU A 154 6.00 -11.29 -27.09
N GLU A 155 4.91 -11.81 -26.51
CA GLU A 155 3.66 -11.06 -26.38
C GLU A 155 3.59 -10.16 -25.12
N MET A 156 4.55 -10.28 -24.21
CA MET A 156 4.53 -9.60 -22.91
C MET A 156 4.99 -8.13 -23.00
N HIS A 157 5.82 -7.80 -23.98
CA HIS A 157 6.30 -6.41 -24.17
C HIS A 157 5.21 -5.42 -24.56
N GLU A 158 4.19 -5.86 -25.29
CA GLU A 158 3.12 -4.95 -25.77
C GLU A 158 2.13 -4.55 -24.65
N HIS A 159 1.88 -5.42 -23.67
CA HIS A 159 0.91 -5.15 -22.59
C HIS A 159 1.48 -4.35 -21.41
N MET A 160 2.80 -4.32 -21.18
CA MET A 160 3.41 -3.46 -20.16
C MET A 160 3.31 -1.98 -20.55
N HIS A 161 3.39 -1.65 -21.83
CA HIS A 161 3.19 -0.29 -22.34
C HIS A 161 1.77 0.24 -22.14
N GLU A 162 0.75 -0.63 -22.01
CA GLU A 162 -0.64 -0.16 -21.81
C GLU A 162 -0.93 0.34 -20.40
N THR A 163 -0.19 -0.12 -19.40
CA THR A 163 -0.38 0.33 -17.99
C THR A 163 0.27 1.69 -17.75
N CYS A 164 1.23 2.08 -18.58
CA CYS A 164 1.93 3.36 -18.51
C CYS A 164 1.46 4.41 -19.55
N LYS A 165 0.30 4.21 -20.20
CA LYS A 165 -0.22 5.16 -21.21
C LYS A 165 -0.44 6.60 -20.72
N ASP A 166 -0.48 6.82 -19.41
CA ASP A 166 -0.57 8.16 -18.82
C ASP A 166 0.80 8.82 -18.54
N CYS A 167 1.90 8.15 -18.83
CA CYS A 167 3.25 8.65 -18.61
C CYS A 167 4.05 8.57 -19.91
N ASP A 168 4.27 9.73 -20.58
CA ASP A 168 5.26 9.91 -21.64
C ASP A 168 6.69 9.78 -21.11
N CYS A 169 6.99 8.65 -20.42
CA CYS A 169 8.27 8.46 -19.72
C CYS A 169 9.43 8.15 -20.68
N GLU A 170 9.17 7.78 -21.93
CA GLU A 170 10.23 7.42 -22.89
C GLU A 170 11.07 8.61 -23.40
N HIS A 171 10.57 9.85 -23.27
CA HIS A 171 11.27 11.04 -23.76
C HIS A 171 11.77 11.99 -22.67
N ASP A 172 11.32 11.84 -21.43
CA ASP A 172 11.71 12.69 -20.31
C ASP A 172 12.86 12.01 -19.51
N GLY A 173 13.96 12.71 -19.30
CA GLY A 173 15.07 12.18 -18.47
C GLY A 173 14.60 11.85 -17.05
N ILE A 174 15.28 10.90 -16.38
CA ILE A 174 14.96 10.35 -15.03
C ILE A 174 14.56 11.46 -14.04
N PHE A 175 15.25 12.57 -14.01
CA PHE A 175 14.97 13.67 -13.09
C PHE A 175 13.62 14.35 -13.36
N LYS A 176 13.27 14.59 -14.63
CA LYS A 176 12.01 15.25 -15.01
C LYS A 176 10.82 14.36 -14.75
N ALA A 177 10.96 13.05 -15.02
CA ALA A 177 9.95 12.04 -14.71
C ALA A 177 9.72 11.97 -13.18
N SER A 178 10.78 11.86 -12.38
CA SER A 178 10.68 11.85 -10.90
C SER A 178 10.01 13.10 -10.34
N VAL A 179 10.31 14.29 -10.85
CA VAL A 179 9.65 15.53 -10.42
C VAL A 179 8.16 15.50 -10.76
N LYS A 180 7.80 15.10 -11.97
CA LYS A 180 6.41 15.03 -12.42
C LYS A 180 5.60 14.04 -11.58
N HIS A 181 6.15 12.85 -11.29
CA HIS A 181 5.53 11.86 -10.42
C HIS A 181 5.41 12.34 -8.98
N THR A 182 6.48 12.91 -8.42
CA THR A 182 6.46 13.47 -7.07
C THR A 182 5.38 14.54 -6.92
N LEU A 183 5.29 15.50 -7.85
CA LEU A 183 4.26 16.55 -7.79
C LEU A 183 2.84 16.00 -7.93
N LYS A 184 2.62 15.02 -8.80
CA LYS A 184 1.30 14.37 -8.98
C LYS A 184 0.86 13.67 -7.70
N ILE A 185 1.75 12.88 -7.09
CA ILE A 185 1.46 12.17 -5.85
C ILE A 185 1.37 13.13 -4.67
N PHE A 186 2.24 14.14 -4.58
CA PHE A 186 2.16 15.18 -3.57
C PHE A 186 0.80 15.90 -3.57
N ALA A 187 0.34 16.34 -4.75
CA ALA A 187 -0.97 16.97 -4.89
C ALA A 187 -2.11 16.03 -4.44
N PHE A 188 -2.02 14.76 -4.82
CA PHE A 188 -2.98 13.75 -4.40
C PHE A 188 -2.96 13.52 -2.88
N LEU A 189 -1.78 13.35 -2.28
CA LEU A 189 -1.61 13.20 -0.83
C LEU A 189 -2.14 14.41 -0.07
N PHE A 190 -1.86 15.61 -0.57
CA PHE A 190 -2.35 16.86 0.01
C PHE A 190 -3.89 16.90 0.03
N VAL A 191 -4.53 16.64 -1.12
CA VAL A 191 -6.01 16.65 -1.23
C VAL A 191 -6.64 15.61 -0.29
N ILE A 192 -6.13 14.38 -0.28
CA ILE A 192 -6.64 13.32 0.60
C ILE A 192 -6.44 13.68 2.07
N SER A 193 -5.25 14.15 2.44
CA SER A 193 -4.95 14.57 3.81
C SER A 193 -5.83 15.73 4.26
N PHE A 194 -6.11 16.67 3.38
CA PHE A 194 -6.99 17.80 3.65
C PHE A 194 -8.44 17.34 3.87
N ILE A 195 -8.97 16.47 2.99
CA ILE A 195 -10.33 15.92 3.15
C ILE A 195 -10.43 15.14 4.47
N LEU A 196 -9.42 14.34 4.80
CA LEU A 196 -9.39 13.57 6.04
C LEU A 196 -9.33 14.49 7.27
N GLY A 197 -8.51 15.55 7.23
CA GLY A 197 -8.45 16.54 8.29
C GLY A 197 -9.81 17.18 8.53
N LEU A 198 -10.51 17.57 7.46
CA LEU A 198 -11.86 18.12 7.55
C LEU A 198 -12.87 17.11 8.13
N ILE A 199 -12.80 15.84 7.74
CA ILE A 199 -13.69 14.79 8.25
C ILE A 199 -13.45 14.57 9.76
N VAL A 200 -12.18 14.49 10.16
CA VAL A 200 -11.82 14.30 11.58
C VAL A 200 -12.25 15.48 12.42
N GLU A 201 -12.05 16.71 11.94
CA GLU A 201 -12.48 17.92 12.64
C GLU A 201 -14.02 18.03 12.71
N ALA A 202 -14.71 17.67 11.62
CA ALA A 202 -16.17 17.73 11.55
C ALA A 202 -16.88 16.66 12.41
N ILE A 203 -16.31 15.46 12.51
CA ILE A 203 -16.87 14.34 13.29
C ILE A 203 -16.43 14.45 14.75
N GLY A 204 -15.27 15.06 14.99
CA GLY A 204 -14.58 15.06 16.28
C GLY A 204 -13.73 13.80 16.46
N MET A 205 -12.56 13.94 17.08
CA MET A 205 -11.61 12.83 17.28
C MET A 205 -12.23 11.67 18.07
N GLU A 206 -13.02 11.97 19.11
CA GLU A 206 -13.64 10.94 19.95
C GLU A 206 -14.62 10.03 19.20
N ASP A 207 -15.44 10.59 18.31
CA ASP A 207 -16.41 9.81 17.53
C ASP A 207 -15.72 9.09 16.37
N PHE A 208 -14.68 9.68 15.80
CA PHE A 208 -13.84 9.03 14.79
C PHE A 208 -13.10 7.81 15.37
N GLU A 209 -12.55 7.92 16.58
CA GLU A 209 -11.91 6.81 17.30
C GLU A 209 -12.90 5.67 17.63
N LYS A 210 -14.15 6.00 17.95
CA LYS A 210 -15.22 4.99 18.14
C LYS A 210 -15.53 4.24 16.84
N ILE A 211 -15.58 4.93 15.70
CA ILE A 211 -15.82 4.31 14.38
C ILE A 211 -14.70 3.32 14.02
N ILE A 212 -13.45 3.66 14.36
CA ILE A 212 -12.29 2.81 14.07
C ILE A 212 -12.10 1.72 15.12
N LEU A 213 -12.99 1.64 16.13
CA LEU A 213 -12.87 0.71 17.24
C LEU A 213 -11.55 0.88 18.00
N SER A 214 -11.12 2.13 18.27
CA SER A 214 -9.88 2.42 18.97
C SER A 214 -9.80 1.67 20.28
N GLY A 215 -8.61 1.06 20.55
CA GLY A 215 -8.40 0.21 21.73
C GLY A 215 -9.07 -1.16 21.72
N SER A 216 -9.89 -1.49 20.71
CA SER A 216 -10.53 -2.80 20.56
C SER A 216 -9.61 -3.81 19.86
N ILE A 217 -9.72 -5.09 20.24
CA ILE A 217 -9.05 -6.21 19.58
C ILE A 217 -9.56 -6.44 18.14
N PHE A 218 -10.71 -5.86 17.81
CA PHE A 218 -11.34 -5.92 16.48
C PHE A 218 -10.92 -4.77 15.55
N GLN A 219 -10.10 -3.85 16.02
CA GLN A 219 -9.58 -2.73 15.21
C GLN A 219 -8.91 -3.20 13.90
N PRO A 220 -8.11 -4.30 13.87
CA PRO A 220 -7.55 -4.85 12.64
C PRO A 220 -8.58 -5.23 11.56
N LEU A 221 -9.82 -5.59 11.95
CA LEU A 221 -10.90 -5.86 11.00
C LEU A 221 -11.28 -4.62 10.18
N VAL A 222 -11.49 -3.51 10.87
CA VAL A 222 -11.90 -2.24 10.23
C VAL A 222 -10.77 -1.70 9.39
N THR A 223 -9.55 -1.67 9.92
CA THR A 223 -8.38 -1.16 9.19
C THR A 223 -8.06 -2.00 7.95
N SER A 224 -8.26 -3.32 8.01
CA SER A 224 -8.11 -4.20 6.84
C SER A 224 -9.14 -3.93 5.74
N ILE A 225 -10.38 -3.57 6.09
CA ILE A 225 -11.38 -3.14 5.10
C ILE A 225 -10.96 -1.85 4.42
N ILE A 226 -10.46 -0.88 5.20
CA ILE A 226 -9.93 0.37 4.67
C ILE A 226 -8.74 0.08 3.73
N GLY A 227 -7.83 -0.81 4.13
CA GLY A 227 -6.69 -1.22 3.33
C GLY A 227 -7.07 -1.86 1.99
N LEU A 228 -8.19 -2.58 1.90
CA LEU A 228 -8.68 -3.16 0.64
C LEU A 228 -9.12 -2.13 -0.40
N ILE A 229 -9.31 -0.86 -0.01
CA ILE A 229 -9.58 0.20 -0.97
C ILE A 229 -8.35 0.33 -1.88
N PRO A 230 -8.48 0.08 -3.20
CA PRO A 230 -7.33 0.00 -4.09
C PRO A 230 -6.80 1.39 -4.46
N ASN A 231 -6.37 2.14 -3.46
CA ASN A 231 -5.86 3.50 -3.60
C ASN A 231 -4.82 3.79 -2.51
N CYS A 232 -3.83 4.59 -2.83
CA CYS A 232 -2.80 5.10 -1.91
C CYS A 232 -3.39 5.86 -0.72
N ALA A 233 -4.59 6.45 -0.85
CA ALA A 233 -5.26 7.14 0.23
C ALA A 233 -5.48 6.27 1.48
N ALA A 234 -5.73 4.98 1.30
CA ALA A 234 -5.93 4.04 2.40
C ALA A 234 -4.65 3.89 3.24
N SER A 235 -3.48 3.71 2.60
CA SER A 235 -2.19 3.59 3.31
C SER A 235 -1.81 4.90 4.01
N VAL A 236 -2.08 6.05 3.39
CA VAL A 236 -1.88 7.37 3.99
C VAL A 236 -2.75 7.57 5.23
N LEU A 237 -4.04 7.28 5.11
CA LEU A 237 -4.99 7.38 6.24
C LEU A 237 -4.54 6.51 7.41
N LEU A 238 -4.30 5.22 7.15
CA LEU A 238 -3.89 4.27 8.19
C LEU A 238 -2.57 4.68 8.85
N THR A 239 -1.61 5.18 8.07
CA THR A 239 -0.32 5.63 8.59
C THR A 239 -0.47 6.90 9.44
N LYS A 240 -1.31 7.87 9.02
CA LYS A 240 -1.62 9.07 9.83
C LYS A 240 -2.27 8.71 11.15
N LEU A 241 -3.27 7.84 11.14
CA LEU A 241 -3.94 7.38 12.35
C LEU A 241 -2.98 6.65 13.30
N TYR A 242 -2.03 5.89 12.75
CA TYR A 242 -1.00 5.24 13.54
C TYR A 242 -0.01 6.23 14.16
N ILE A 243 0.45 7.21 13.39
CA ILE A 243 1.33 8.28 13.89
C ILE A 243 0.62 9.07 14.98
N GLY A 244 -0.67 9.37 14.80
CA GLY A 244 -1.52 10.05 15.77
C GLY A 244 -1.89 9.22 17.00
N GLY A 245 -1.57 7.91 17.03
CA GLY A 245 -1.86 7.03 18.15
C GLY A 245 -3.32 6.53 18.22
N SER A 246 -4.15 6.81 17.22
CA SER A 246 -5.57 6.39 17.18
C SER A 246 -5.73 4.91 16.81
N ILE A 247 -4.73 4.28 16.17
CA ILE A 247 -4.75 2.85 15.87
C ILE A 247 -3.52 2.14 16.39
N SER A 248 -3.69 0.85 16.71
CA SER A 248 -2.64 -0.02 17.23
C SER A 248 -1.62 -0.44 16.16
N LEU A 249 -0.48 -1.00 16.60
CA LEU A 249 0.51 -1.58 15.70
C LEU A 249 -0.07 -2.73 14.88
N GLY A 250 -0.87 -3.62 15.49
CA GLY A 250 -1.52 -4.70 14.78
C GLY A 250 -2.55 -4.20 13.76
N ALA A 251 -3.29 -3.14 14.11
CA ALA A 251 -4.26 -2.54 13.21
C ALA A 251 -3.61 -1.89 11.98
N VAL A 252 -2.51 -1.15 12.13
CA VAL A 252 -1.80 -0.57 10.98
C VAL A 252 -1.17 -1.65 10.10
N ILE A 253 -0.57 -2.70 10.70
CA ILE A 253 0.00 -3.82 9.95
C ILE A 253 -1.10 -4.55 9.17
N ALA A 254 -2.25 -4.80 9.79
CA ALA A 254 -3.40 -5.43 9.13
C ALA A 254 -3.85 -4.62 7.91
N GLY A 255 -4.10 -3.34 8.09
CA GLY A 255 -4.56 -2.46 7.02
C GLY A 255 -3.54 -2.29 5.89
N LEU A 256 -2.27 -2.05 6.22
CA LEU A 256 -1.21 -1.95 5.22
C LEU A 256 -0.91 -3.28 4.52
N SER A 257 -1.16 -4.43 5.16
CA SER A 257 -0.98 -5.74 4.52
C SER A 257 -2.11 -6.08 3.56
N THR A 258 -3.29 -5.54 3.76
CA THR A 258 -4.42 -5.70 2.82
C THR A 258 -4.38 -4.70 1.67
N GLY A 259 -3.56 -3.65 1.77
CA GLY A 259 -3.39 -2.59 0.79
C GLY A 259 -2.59 -3.04 -0.44
N ALA A 260 -3.21 -3.81 -1.34
CA ALA A 260 -2.60 -4.18 -2.61
C ALA A 260 -2.51 -3.01 -3.63
N GLY A 261 -3.06 -1.85 -3.27
CA GLY A 261 -3.01 -0.64 -4.08
C GLY A 261 -3.48 -0.84 -5.53
N VAL A 262 -2.74 -0.27 -6.48
CA VAL A 262 -3.03 -0.40 -7.92
C VAL A 262 -2.97 -1.86 -8.38
N GLY A 263 -2.17 -2.71 -7.73
CA GLY A 263 -2.07 -4.14 -8.06
C GLY A 263 -3.40 -4.87 -8.01
N ALA A 264 -4.30 -4.52 -7.08
CA ALA A 264 -5.65 -5.09 -7.02
C ALA A 264 -6.49 -4.71 -8.25
N ILE A 265 -6.40 -3.46 -8.72
CA ILE A 265 -7.10 -2.99 -9.92
C ILE A 265 -6.59 -3.72 -11.15
N VAL A 266 -5.26 -3.83 -11.28
CA VAL A 266 -4.63 -4.55 -12.40
C VAL A 266 -5.07 -6.01 -12.40
N LEU A 267 -5.02 -6.68 -11.24
CA LEU A 267 -5.49 -8.07 -11.11
C LEU A 267 -6.94 -8.24 -11.58
N LEU A 268 -7.83 -7.35 -11.16
CA LEU A 268 -9.25 -7.41 -11.56
C LEU A 268 -9.48 -7.15 -13.05
N ARG A 269 -8.60 -6.38 -13.70
CA ARG A 269 -8.69 -6.05 -15.13
C ARG A 269 -8.05 -7.11 -16.02
N THR A 270 -6.90 -7.66 -15.61
CA THR A 270 -6.12 -8.59 -16.45
C THR A 270 -6.51 -10.05 -16.26
N ASN A 271 -6.79 -10.47 -15.02
CA ASN A 271 -7.25 -11.84 -14.77
C ASN A 271 -8.76 -11.96 -14.94
N LYS A 272 -9.19 -12.63 -16.01
CA LYS A 272 -10.61 -12.85 -16.34
C LYS A 272 -11.36 -13.74 -15.33
N ASN A 273 -10.65 -14.46 -14.46
CA ASN A 273 -11.26 -15.36 -13.47
C ASN A 273 -11.62 -14.62 -12.18
N MET A 274 -12.82 -14.01 -12.15
CA MET A 274 -13.30 -13.26 -10.98
C MET A 274 -13.35 -14.08 -9.68
N LYS A 275 -13.61 -15.39 -9.76
CA LYS A 275 -13.58 -16.25 -8.56
C LYS A 275 -12.18 -16.36 -7.96
N GLU A 276 -11.16 -16.44 -8.81
CA GLU A 276 -9.75 -16.46 -8.41
C GLU A 276 -9.34 -15.11 -7.82
N ASN A 277 -9.75 -14.00 -8.44
CA ASN A 277 -9.48 -12.65 -7.96
C ASN A 277 -10.07 -12.41 -6.57
N MET A 278 -11.35 -12.72 -6.39
CA MET A 278 -12.02 -12.59 -5.08
C MET A 278 -11.40 -13.49 -4.02
N LYS A 279 -10.95 -14.69 -4.41
CA LYS A 279 -10.22 -15.58 -3.51
C LYS A 279 -8.90 -14.98 -3.05
N ILE A 280 -8.14 -14.38 -3.96
CA ILE A 280 -6.86 -13.73 -3.63
C ILE A 280 -7.09 -12.55 -2.67
N LEU A 281 -8.00 -11.64 -3.00
CA LEU A 281 -8.33 -10.49 -2.15
C LEU A 281 -8.88 -10.94 -0.79
N GLY A 282 -9.73 -11.96 -0.77
CA GLY A 282 -10.24 -12.55 0.47
C GLY A 282 -9.16 -13.18 1.34
N LEU A 283 -8.17 -13.87 0.74
CA LEU A 283 -7.04 -14.44 1.46
C LEU A 283 -6.16 -13.34 2.04
N VAL A 284 -5.85 -12.30 1.27
CA VAL A 284 -5.07 -11.14 1.73
C VAL A 284 -5.75 -10.47 2.92
N TYR A 285 -7.08 -10.28 2.85
CA TYR A 285 -7.88 -9.74 3.95
C TYR A 285 -7.81 -10.62 5.21
N VAL A 286 -8.10 -11.90 5.08
CA VAL A 286 -8.12 -12.84 6.23
C VAL A 286 -6.73 -12.92 6.89
N ILE A 287 -5.66 -12.97 6.09
CA ILE A 287 -4.29 -13.00 6.60
C ILE A 287 -3.96 -11.69 7.33
N GLY A 288 -4.30 -10.54 6.73
CA GLY A 288 -4.06 -9.23 7.35
C GLY A 288 -4.76 -9.10 8.70
N VAL A 289 -6.05 -9.42 8.76
CA VAL A 289 -6.84 -9.42 10.00
C VAL A 289 -6.25 -10.37 11.05
N PHE A 290 -5.98 -11.61 10.66
CA PHE A 290 -5.43 -12.62 11.55
C PHE A 290 -4.09 -12.17 12.16
N CYS A 291 -3.16 -11.73 11.33
CA CYS A 291 -1.85 -11.27 11.79
C CYS A 291 -1.97 -10.01 12.65
N GLY A 292 -2.85 -9.06 12.30
CA GLY A 292 -3.08 -7.87 13.11
C GLY A 292 -3.60 -8.18 14.49
N ILE A 293 -4.59 -9.06 14.60
CA ILE A 293 -5.13 -9.51 15.90
C ILE A 293 -4.04 -10.21 16.73
N VAL A 294 -3.26 -11.10 16.12
CA VAL A 294 -2.17 -11.80 16.81
C VAL A 294 -1.12 -10.81 17.33
N ILE A 295 -0.74 -9.83 16.53
CA ILE A 295 0.23 -8.80 16.94
C ILE A 295 -0.32 -7.98 18.10
N ASP A 296 -1.57 -7.53 18.02
CA ASP A 296 -2.20 -6.77 19.12
C ASP A 296 -2.33 -7.59 20.42
N LEU A 297 -2.60 -8.88 20.30
CA LEU A 297 -2.60 -9.78 21.45
C LEU A 297 -1.21 -9.88 22.09
N ILE A 298 -0.17 -10.04 21.27
CA ILE A 298 1.22 -10.11 21.76
C ILE A 298 1.60 -8.79 22.43
N MET A 299 1.29 -7.64 21.82
CA MET A 299 1.60 -6.32 22.37
C MET A 299 0.86 -6.01 23.69
N ARG A 300 -0.29 -6.64 23.93
CA ARG A 300 -1.01 -6.52 25.20
C ARG A 300 -0.47 -7.42 26.31
N LEU A 301 0.31 -8.45 25.96
CA LEU A 301 0.90 -9.39 26.91
C LEU A 301 2.30 -8.93 27.39
N ILE A 302 2.95 -8.05 26.64
CA ILE A 302 4.25 -7.44 26.95
C ILE A 302 4.05 -6.13 27.71
#